data_567809cf2c57c7382fa226f55589500c
#
_entry.id   567809cf2c57c7382fa226f55589500c
#
_cell.length_a   1.000
_cell.length_b   1.000
_cell.length_c   1.000
_cell.angle_alpha   90.00
_cell.angle_beta   90.00
_cell.angle_gamma   90.00
#
_symmetry.space_group_name_H-M   'P 1'
#
loop_
_entity.id
_entity.type
_entity.pdbx_description
1 polymer ?
#
loop_
_entity_poly.entity_id
_entity_poly.type
_entity_poly.pdbx_seq_one_letter_code
_entity_poly.pdbx_strand_id
1 'polypeptide(L)'
;MTYIVTIRSCAVVLKLTYKGGLFQKMEVKKGTLEGEYLKQIGLLIPPLESLIEEWRGSWGDRVTYREEEANPPSLYALFLDEWFAFYNRLFGVAPKFTGADGKALKQIIAYLTGNSADEEEALATWQYLLQNWQQLDEFHQRNTDLKYINSQLNKILQNAKRGNSKAKSSVSDDFKQRIFKGLFTE
;
A
#
# COMPACT_ATOMS: atom_id res chain seq x y z
N MET A 1 -12.40 -3.77 -11.74
CA MET A 1 -12.09 -5.03 -11.03
C MET A 1 -11.23 -5.95 -11.87
N THR A 2 -10.70 -7.02 -11.28
CA THR A 2 -9.82 -7.96 -11.99
C THR A 2 -10.26 -9.39 -11.69
N TYR A 3 -10.23 -10.26 -12.71
CA TYR A 3 -10.65 -11.65 -12.60
C TYR A 3 -9.59 -12.59 -13.13
N ILE A 4 -9.35 -13.66 -12.40
CA ILE A 4 -8.54 -14.79 -12.83
C ILE A 4 -9.46 -15.82 -13.47
N VAL A 5 -9.21 -16.11 -14.74
CA VAL A 5 -9.97 -17.08 -15.53
C VAL A 5 -9.10 -18.28 -15.79
N THR A 6 -9.54 -19.44 -15.33
CA THR A 6 -8.84 -20.71 -15.56
C THR A 6 -9.58 -21.56 -16.56
N ILE A 7 -8.93 -21.92 -17.65
CA ILE A 7 -9.45 -22.77 -18.71
C ILE A 7 -8.85 -24.17 -18.52
N ARG A 8 -9.66 -25.12 -18.05
CA ARG A 8 -9.16 -26.45 -17.69
C ARG A 8 -8.71 -27.28 -18.90
N SER A 9 -9.37 -27.12 -20.05
CA SER A 9 -9.07 -27.91 -21.25
C SER A 9 -7.67 -27.74 -21.81
N CYS A 10 -7.06 -26.55 -21.64
CA CYS A 10 -5.71 -26.25 -22.12
C CYS A 10 -4.76 -25.77 -21.00
N ALA A 11 -5.17 -25.89 -19.74
CA ALA A 11 -4.39 -25.45 -18.56
C ALA A 11 -3.91 -24.00 -18.64
N VAL A 12 -4.68 -23.13 -19.31
CA VAL A 12 -4.37 -21.70 -19.43
C VAL A 12 -5.02 -20.91 -18.30
N VAL A 13 -4.28 -19.95 -17.75
CA VAL A 13 -4.78 -18.99 -16.78
C VAL A 13 -4.66 -17.59 -17.37
N LEU A 14 -5.77 -16.88 -17.40
CA LEU A 14 -5.86 -15.51 -17.89
C LEU A 14 -6.17 -14.57 -16.74
N LYS A 15 -5.71 -13.34 -16.87
CA LYS A 15 -6.13 -12.22 -16.04
C LYS A 15 -6.92 -11.25 -16.90
N LEU A 16 -8.18 -11.01 -16.54
CA LEU A 16 -9.07 -10.04 -17.19
C LEU A 16 -9.18 -8.80 -16.29
N THR A 17 -9.00 -7.64 -16.87
CA THR A 17 -9.15 -6.35 -16.17
C THR A 17 -10.33 -5.59 -16.72
N TYR A 18 -11.20 -5.11 -15.82
CA TYR A 18 -12.36 -4.25 -16.13
C TYR A 18 -12.18 -2.88 -15.48
N LYS A 19 -12.58 -1.83 -16.19
CA LYS A 19 -12.58 -0.46 -15.67
C LYS A 19 -13.95 0.19 -15.99
N GLY A 20 -14.64 0.68 -14.96
CA GLY A 20 -15.99 1.19 -15.11
C GLY A 20 -16.99 0.15 -15.64
N GLY A 21 -16.79 -1.12 -15.29
CA GLY A 21 -17.64 -2.24 -15.77
C GLY A 21 -17.34 -2.74 -17.19
N LEU A 22 -16.42 -2.09 -17.93
CA LEU A 22 -16.05 -2.44 -19.31
C LEU A 22 -14.74 -3.22 -19.35
N PHE A 23 -14.66 -4.26 -20.19
CA PHE A 23 -13.42 -4.99 -20.43
C PHE A 23 -12.34 -4.06 -20.99
N GLN A 24 -11.13 -4.12 -20.43
CA GLN A 24 -10.00 -3.29 -20.83
C GLN A 24 -8.82 -4.09 -21.31
N LYS A 25 -8.49 -5.20 -20.65
CA LYS A 25 -7.24 -5.90 -20.88
C LYS A 25 -7.34 -7.38 -20.53
N MET A 26 -6.66 -8.21 -21.32
CA MET A 26 -6.37 -9.61 -21.02
C MET A 26 -4.87 -9.84 -20.98
N GLU A 27 -4.43 -10.62 -20.01
CA GLU A 27 -3.04 -11.10 -19.88
C GLU A 27 -3.04 -12.62 -19.70
N VAL A 28 -2.12 -13.31 -20.38
CA VAL A 28 -1.87 -14.75 -20.11
C VAL A 28 -0.92 -14.84 -18.92
N LYS A 29 -1.38 -15.41 -17.81
CA LYS A 29 -0.58 -15.61 -16.59
C LYS A 29 0.12 -16.97 -16.57
N LYS A 30 -0.49 -17.98 -17.19
CA LYS A 30 0.06 -19.33 -17.25
C LYS A 30 -0.45 -20.04 -18.51
N GLY A 31 0.39 -20.89 -19.08
CA GLY A 31 0.10 -21.64 -20.31
C GLY A 31 0.32 -20.82 -21.56
N THR A 32 0.00 -21.42 -22.71
CA THR A 32 0.13 -20.83 -24.03
C THR A 32 -1.19 -20.89 -24.77
N LEU A 33 -1.57 -19.80 -25.43
CA LEU A 33 -2.76 -19.71 -26.28
C LEU A 33 -2.32 -19.87 -27.74
N GLU A 34 -2.58 -21.04 -28.33
CA GLU A 34 -2.20 -21.32 -29.72
C GLU A 34 -3.40 -21.86 -30.51
N GLY A 35 -3.32 -21.72 -31.84
CA GLY A 35 -4.24 -22.30 -32.77
C GLY A 35 -5.71 -21.95 -32.51
N GLU A 36 -6.55 -22.98 -32.41
CA GLU A 36 -8.00 -22.85 -32.23
C GLU A 36 -8.38 -22.18 -30.89
N TYR A 37 -7.59 -22.38 -29.83
CA TYR A 37 -7.85 -21.70 -28.53
C TYR A 37 -7.72 -20.19 -28.64
N LEU A 38 -6.74 -19.71 -29.40
CA LEU A 38 -6.58 -18.27 -29.62
C LEU A 38 -7.77 -17.66 -30.39
N LYS A 39 -8.32 -18.40 -31.37
CA LYS A 39 -9.49 -17.95 -32.13
C LYS A 39 -10.76 -17.89 -31.27
N GLN A 40 -10.89 -18.77 -30.29
CA GLN A 40 -12.08 -18.91 -29.46
C GLN A 40 -12.01 -18.08 -28.17
N ILE A 41 -10.85 -17.50 -27.83
CA ILE A 41 -10.66 -16.80 -26.55
C ILE A 41 -11.68 -15.69 -26.33
N GLY A 42 -12.11 -15.01 -27.38
CA GLY A 42 -13.12 -13.95 -27.31
C GLY A 42 -14.47 -14.43 -26.75
N LEU A 43 -14.80 -15.71 -26.93
CA LEU A 43 -16.02 -16.30 -26.38
C LEU A 43 -15.95 -16.53 -24.87
N LEU A 44 -14.78 -16.45 -24.30
CA LEU A 44 -14.53 -16.61 -22.86
C LEU A 44 -14.40 -15.27 -22.13
N ILE A 45 -14.48 -14.15 -22.85
CA ILE A 45 -14.28 -12.82 -22.29
C ILE A 45 -15.62 -12.07 -22.28
N PRO A 46 -16.27 -11.94 -21.12
CA PRO A 46 -17.45 -11.08 -21.01
C PRO A 46 -17.12 -9.64 -21.39
N PRO A 47 -17.89 -8.98 -22.28
CA PRO A 47 -17.64 -7.60 -22.64
C PRO A 47 -17.92 -6.63 -21.49
N LEU A 48 -18.82 -7.01 -20.58
CA LEU A 48 -19.19 -6.29 -19.37
C LEU A 48 -18.89 -7.11 -18.14
N GLU A 49 -18.41 -6.46 -17.09
CA GLU A 49 -18.16 -7.09 -15.79
C GLU A 49 -19.42 -7.73 -15.18
N SER A 50 -20.58 -7.08 -15.36
CA SER A 50 -21.88 -7.58 -14.90
C SER A 50 -22.30 -8.91 -15.50
N LEU A 51 -21.73 -9.31 -16.63
CA LEU A 51 -22.03 -10.59 -17.29
C LEU A 51 -21.17 -11.77 -16.79
N ILE A 52 -20.24 -11.54 -15.89
CA ILE A 52 -19.29 -12.60 -15.42
C ILE A 52 -20.05 -13.76 -14.78
N GLU A 53 -21.08 -13.50 -13.99
CA GLU A 53 -21.87 -14.57 -13.35
C GLU A 53 -22.63 -15.41 -14.37
N GLU A 54 -23.19 -14.79 -15.41
CA GLU A 54 -23.83 -15.51 -16.51
C GLU A 54 -22.84 -16.38 -17.28
N TRP A 55 -21.65 -15.83 -17.58
CA TRP A 55 -20.55 -16.59 -18.21
C TRP A 55 -20.07 -17.74 -17.35
N ARG A 56 -19.94 -17.54 -16.04
CA ARG A 56 -19.59 -18.60 -15.06
C ARG A 56 -20.61 -19.74 -15.13
N GLY A 57 -21.90 -19.42 -15.17
CA GLY A 57 -22.97 -20.42 -15.31
C GLY A 57 -22.91 -21.16 -16.63
N SER A 58 -22.65 -20.46 -17.74
CA SER A 58 -22.67 -21.05 -19.11
C SER A 58 -21.50 -22.00 -19.36
N TRP A 59 -20.34 -21.76 -18.78
CA TRP A 59 -19.15 -22.62 -18.99
C TRP A 59 -19.00 -23.72 -17.93
N GLY A 60 -19.71 -23.63 -16.80
CA GLY A 60 -19.63 -24.58 -15.71
C GLY A 60 -18.18 -24.81 -15.24
N ASP A 61 -17.83 -26.09 -14.99
CA ASP A 61 -16.49 -26.43 -14.50
C ASP A 61 -15.37 -26.32 -15.54
N ARG A 62 -15.68 -26.11 -16.82
CA ARG A 62 -14.67 -26.03 -17.90
C ARG A 62 -13.87 -24.73 -17.83
N VAL A 63 -14.53 -23.62 -17.41
CA VAL A 63 -13.92 -22.32 -17.28
C VAL A 63 -14.38 -21.71 -15.97
N THR A 64 -13.43 -21.37 -15.11
CA THR A 64 -13.73 -20.73 -13.82
C THR A 64 -13.33 -19.29 -13.84
N TYR A 65 -14.20 -18.40 -13.36
CA TYR A 65 -13.95 -16.97 -13.16
C TYR A 65 -13.87 -16.70 -11.67
N ARG A 66 -12.73 -16.26 -11.18
CA ARG A 66 -12.52 -15.89 -9.78
C ARG A 66 -12.09 -14.44 -9.71
N GLU A 67 -12.76 -13.65 -8.91
CA GLU A 67 -12.32 -12.31 -8.65
C GLU A 67 -10.91 -12.33 -8.00
N GLU A 68 -9.98 -11.56 -8.58
CA GLU A 68 -8.67 -11.38 -7.98
C GLU A 68 -8.82 -10.33 -6.87
N GLU A 69 -8.77 -10.76 -5.64
CA GLU A 69 -8.69 -9.85 -4.52
C GLU A 69 -7.50 -8.91 -4.76
N ALA A 70 -7.74 -7.61 -4.68
CA ALA A 70 -6.65 -6.65 -4.73
C ALA A 70 -5.67 -7.03 -3.63
N ASN A 71 -4.42 -7.35 -4.01
CA ASN A 71 -3.40 -7.55 -3.00
C ASN A 71 -3.40 -6.32 -2.08
N PRO A 72 -3.46 -6.50 -0.78
CA PRO A 72 -3.37 -5.37 0.14
C PRO A 72 -2.11 -4.56 -0.22
N PRO A 73 -2.16 -3.25 -0.11
CA PRO A 73 -1.01 -2.41 -0.41
C PRO A 73 0.18 -2.87 0.43
N SER A 74 1.36 -2.93 -0.17
CA SER A 74 2.57 -3.28 0.58
C SER A 74 2.82 -2.25 1.69
N LEU A 75 3.49 -2.66 2.76
CA LEU A 75 3.90 -1.75 3.83
C LEU A 75 4.61 -0.51 3.28
N TYR A 76 5.48 -0.72 2.27
CA TYR A 76 6.15 0.39 1.58
C TYR A 76 5.17 1.37 0.93
N ALA A 77 4.13 0.88 0.27
CA ALA A 77 3.11 1.72 -0.35
C ALA A 77 2.34 2.53 0.71
N LEU A 78 1.96 1.89 1.83
CA LEU A 78 1.28 2.56 2.93
C LEU A 78 2.12 3.70 3.52
N PHE A 79 3.40 3.44 3.80
CA PHE A 79 4.31 4.48 4.31
C PHE A 79 4.52 5.63 3.32
N LEU A 80 4.61 5.31 2.03
CA LEU A 80 4.78 6.30 0.97
C LEU A 80 3.54 7.17 0.83
N ASP A 81 2.35 6.58 0.80
CA ASP A 81 1.07 7.27 0.68
C ASP A 81 0.85 8.24 1.85
N GLU A 82 1.19 7.82 3.08
CA GLU A 82 1.14 8.69 4.26
C GLU A 82 2.08 9.89 4.13
N TRP A 83 3.30 9.70 3.62
CA TRP A 83 4.22 10.82 3.41
C TRP A 83 3.74 11.75 2.29
N PHE A 84 3.19 11.23 1.19
CA PHE A 84 2.61 12.06 0.14
C PHE A 84 1.42 12.88 0.67
N ALA A 85 0.54 12.26 1.44
CA ALA A 85 -0.60 12.94 2.07
C ALA A 85 -0.14 14.04 3.04
N PHE A 86 0.86 13.74 3.85
CA PHE A 86 1.49 14.70 4.77
C PHE A 86 2.07 15.91 4.01
N TYR A 87 2.88 15.67 2.99
CA TYR A 87 3.51 16.73 2.21
C TYR A 87 2.48 17.61 1.51
N ASN A 88 1.48 16.97 0.88
CA ASN A 88 0.39 17.69 0.22
C ASN A 88 -0.42 18.54 1.19
N ARG A 89 -0.67 18.05 2.41
CA ARG A 89 -1.37 18.80 3.47
C ARG A 89 -0.59 20.06 3.89
N LEU A 90 0.73 19.98 3.93
CA LEU A 90 1.57 21.11 4.34
C LEU A 90 1.78 22.15 3.24
N PHE A 91 1.95 21.72 2.00
CA PHE A 91 2.42 22.58 0.91
C PHE A 91 1.41 22.74 -0.23
N GLY A 92 0.32 21.95 -0.25
CA GLY A 92 -0.69 21.99 -1.32
C GLY A 92 -0.21 21.46 -2.68
N VAL A 93 0.98 20.86 -2.74
CA VAL A 93 1.59 20.32 -3.96
C VAL A 93 2.21 18.96 -3.70
N ALA A 94 2.29 18.13 -4.73
CA ALA A 94 2.96 16.84 -4.63
C ALA A 94 4.49 17.02 -4.53
N PRO A 95 5.18 16.28 -3.65
CA PRO A 95 6.63 16.34 -3.56
C PRO A 95 7.30 15.72 -4.78
N LYS A 96 8.50 16.20 -5.11
CA LYS A 96 9.39 15.50 -6.04
C LYS A 96 9.96 14.27 -5.33
N PHE A 97 9.66 13.09 -5.85
CA PHE A 97 10.16 11.82 -5.33
C PHE A 97 11.27 11.26 -6.20
N THR A 98 12.37 10.86 -5.60
CA THR A 98 13.58 10.35 -6.27
C THR A 98 13.98 8.98 -5.73
N GLY A 99 14.93 8.30 -6.41
CA GLY A 99 15.47 7.03 -5.90
C GLY A 99 16.15 7.15 -4.53
N ALA A 100 16.74 8.33 -4.21
CA ALA A 100 17.32 8.59 -2.90
C ALA A 100 16.25 8.66 -1.80
N ASP A 101 15.10 9.25 -2.11
CA ASP A 101 13.95 9.32 -1.19
C ASP A 101 13.37 7.92 -0.94
N GLY A 102 13.28 7.09 -2.00
CA GLY A 102 12.86 5.70 -1.87
C GLY A 102 13.80 4.86 -1.00
N LYS A 103 15.13 5.10 -1.09
CA LYS A 103 16.11 4.46 -0.21
C LYS A 103 15.93 4.92 1.25
N ALA A 104 15.75 6.21 1.47
CA ALA A 104 15.52 6.76 2.80
C ALA A 104 14.23 6.20 3.43
N LEU A 105 13.14 6.13 2.66
CA LEU A 105 11.88 5.54 3.13
C LEU A 105 12.04 4.06 3.54
N LYS A 106 12.76 3.26 2.76
CA LYS A 106 13.05 1.86 3.13
C LYS A 106 13.82 1.75 4.44
N GLN A 107 14.75 2.66 4.70
CA GLN A 107 15.52 2.69 5.94
C GLN A 107 14.64 3.11 7.14
N ILE A 108 13.74 4.07 6.95
CA ILE A 108 12.74 4.46 7.96
C ILE A 108 11.85 3.26 8.31
N ILE A 109 11.31 2.58 7.29
CA ILE A 109 10.47 1.39 7.48
C ILE A 109 11.24 0.33 8.27
N ALA A 110 12.45 -0.03 7.82
CA ALA A 110 13.27 -1.04 8.49
C ALA A 110 13.57 -0.69 9.94
N TYR A 111 13.83 0.58 10.22
CA TYR A 111 14.06 1.05 11.59
C TYR A 111 12.78 0.93 12.44
N LEU A 112 11.65 1.42 11.94
CA LEU A 112 10.39 1.38 12.71
C LEU A 112 9.91 -0.06 12.91
N THR A 113 9.92 -0.91 11.88
CA THR A 113 9.53 -2.32 12.03
C THR A 113 10.45 -3.11 12.95
N GLY A 114 11.75 -2.81 12.96
CA GLY A 114 12.71 -3.43 13.88
C GLY A 114 12.54 -3.02 15.35
N ASN A 115 11.78 -1.94 15.63
CA ASN A 115 11.54 -1.40 16.97
C ASN A 115 10.06 -1.41 17.38
N SER A 116 9.20 -2.05 16.61
CA SER A 116 7.77 -2.21 16.89
C SER A 116 7.43 -3.70 17.05
N ALA A 117 6.31 -4.01 17.66
CA ALA A 117 5.85 -5.39 17.81
C ALA A 117 5.44 -6.02 16.47
N ASP A 118 4.90 -5.22 15.55
CA ASP A 118 4.46 -5.64 14.22
C ASP A 118 4.48 -4.47 13.21
N GLU A 119 4.12 -4.78 11.96
CA GLU A 119 4.07 -3.79 10.88
C GLU A 119 2.97 -2.74 11.07
N GLU A 120 1.87 -3.09 11.73
CA GLU A 120 0.76 -2.19 12.01
C GLU A 120 1.19 -1.12 13.03
N GLU A 121 1.88 -1.51 14.08
CA GLU A 121 2.43 -0.57 15.08
C GLU A 121 3.50 0.34 14.47
N ALA A 122 4.34 -0.20 13.58
CA ALA A 122 5.32 0.61 12.84
C ALA A 122 4.64 1.67 11.97
N LEU A 123 3.58 1.30 11.24
CA LEU A 123 2.79 2.22 10.42
C LEU A 123 2.09 3.27 11.29
N ALA A 124 1.48 2.85 12.41
CA ALA A 124 0.83 3.75 13.35
C ALA A 124 1.82 4.79 13.92
N THR A 125 3.05 4.37 14.23
CA THR A 125 4.12 5.27 14.68
C THR A 125 4.48 6.30 13.59
N TRP A 126 4.57 5.87 12.33
CA TRP A 126 4.82 6.75 11.21
C TRP A 126 3.69 7.79 11.01
N GLN A 127 2.44 7.32 11.00
CA GLN A 127 1.26 8.18 10.91
C GLN A 127 1.21 9.20 12.04
N TYR A 128 1.43 8.75 13.27
CA TYR A 128 1.47 9.63 14.44
C TYR A 128 2.53 10.73 14.30
N LEU A 129 3.74 10.37 13.86
CA LEU A 129 4.82 11.34 13.65
C LEU A 129 4.43 12.40 12.63
N LEU A 130 3.89 12.00 11.47
CA LEU A 130 3.51 12.91 10.40
C LEU A 130 2.29 13.79 10.75
N GLN A 131 1.34 13.27 11.53
CA GLN A 131 0.18 14.03 12.01
C GLN A 131 0.56 15.10 13.02
N ASN A 132 1.55 14.82 13.85
CA ASN A 132 2.01 15.74 14.91
C ASN A 132 3.25 16.56 14.51
N TRP A 133 3.58 16.63 13.23
CA TRP A 133 4.77 17.31 12.72
C TRP A 133 4.87 18.78 13.15
N GLN A 134 3.75 19.47 13.16
CA GLN A 134 3.67 20.89 13.57
C GLN A 134 3.87 21.11 15.08
N GLN A 135 3.93 20.06 15.88
CA GLN A 135 4.25 20.13 17.31
C GLN A 135 5.75 19.95 17.60
N LEU A 136 6.54 19.61 16.58
CA LEU A 136 7.98 19.53 16.66
C LEU A 136 8.58 20.94 16.80
N ASP A 137 9.88 21.01 17.10
CA ASP A 137 10.59 22.29 17.04
C ASP A 137 10.65 22.84 15.60
N GLU A 138 10.82 24.16 15.46
CA GLU A 138 10.80 24.84 14.15
C GLU A 138 11.86 24.31 13.19
N PHE A 139 12.98 23.81 13.69
CA PHE A 139 14.03 23.27 12.85
C PHE A 139 13.58 22.00 12.15
N HIS A 140 12.91 21.07 12.88
CA HIS A 140 12.34 19.89 12.28
C HIS A 140 11.17 20.21 11.36
N GLN A 141 10.30 21.15 11.76
CA GLN A 141 9.13 21.53 10.94
C GLN A 141 9.51 21.99 9.52
N ARG A 142 10.64 22.67 9.36
CA ARG A 142 11.13 23.19 8.05
C ARG A 142 11.71 22.12 7.15
N ASN A 143 12.00 20.94 7.64
CA ASN A 143 12.73 19.87 6.92
C ASN A 143 11.88 18.63 6.78
N THR A 144 11.07 18.55 5.74
CA THR A 144 10.06 17.51 5.52
C THR A 144 10.48 16.44 4.51
N ASP A 145 11.69 16.51 3.97
CA ASP A 145 12.18 15.51 3.01
C ASP A 145 12.58 14.20 3.70
N LEU A 146 12.36 13.08 3.00
CA LEU A 146 12.59 11.74 3.55
C LEU A 146 14.05 11.49 3.96
N LYS A 147 15.02 12.10 3.28
CA LYS A 147 16.45 11.94 3.61
C LYS A 147 16.77 12.60 4.94
N TYR A 148 16.22 13.81 5.14
CA TYR A 148 16.35 14.49 6.41
C TYR A 148 15.66 13.70 7.54
N ILE A 149 14.40 13.31 7.33
CA ILE A 149 13.65 12.51 8.32
C ILE A 149 14.44 11.25 8.69
N ASN A 150 14.94 10.50 7.71
CA ASN A 150 15.75 9.31 7.96
C ASN A 150 17.00 9.61 8.78
N SER A 151 17.73 10.68 8.45
CA SER A 151 18.99 11.04 9.12
C SER A 151 18.79 11.51 10.57
N GLN A 152 17.62 12.05 10.89
CA GLN A 152 17.30 12.62 12.21
C GLN A 152 16.19 11.84 12.94
N LEU A 153 15.81 10.66 12.47
CA LEU A 153 14.61 9.95 12.92
C LEU A 153 14.55 9.82 14.44
N ASN A 154 15.63 9.41 15.08
CA ASN A 154 15.68 9.26 16.54
C ASN A 154 15.42 10.59 17.28
N LYS A 155 16.00 11.68 16.79
CA LYS A 155 15.81 13.01 17.41
C LYS A 155 14.39 13.51 17.21
N ILE A 156 13.82 13.27 16.02
CA ILE A 156 12.44 13.64 15.69
C ILE A 156 11.46 12.87 16.59
N LEU A 157 11.65 11.56 16.76
CA LEU A 157 10.84 10.74 17.65
C LEU A 157 10.93 11.20 19.12
N GLN A 158 12.14 11.54 19.60
CA GLN A 158 12.33 12.11 20.94
C GLN A 158 11.65 13.47 21.10
N ASN A 159 11.72 14.33 20.08
CA ASN A 159 11.09 15.65 20.09
C ASN A 159 9.55 15.53 20.11
N ALA A 160 8.99 14.64 19.28
CA ALA A 160 7.55 14.33 19.28
C ALA A 160 7.07 13.85 20.66
N LYS A 161 7.88 13.06 21.38
CA LYS A 161 7.59 12.63 22.75
C LYS A 161 7.51 13.81 23.74
N ARG A 162 8.44 14.76 23.64
CA ARG A 162 8.50 15.95 24.54
C ARG A 162 7.35 16.92 24.27
N GLY A 163 6.95 17.11 23.03
CA GLY A 163 5.81 17.97 22.65
C GLY A 163 4.49 17.47 23.22
N ASN A 164 4.31 16.18 23.34
CA ASN A 164 3.09 15.55 23.86
C ASN A 164 2.86 15.68 25.36
N SER A 165 3.87 16.00 26.15
CA SER A 165 3.69 16.27 27.60
C SER A 165 2.88 17.54 27.86
N LYS A 166 2.66 18.38 26.85
CA LYS A 166 1.89 19.64 26.94
C LYS A 166 0.48 19.58 26.32
N ALA A 167 0.16 18.54 25.52
CA ALA A 167 -1.14 18.39 24.86
C ALA A 167 -1.81 17.08 25.30
N LYS A 168 -2.96 17.16 25.99
CA LYS A 168 -3.84 16.00 26.23
C LYS A 168 -4.37 15.52 24.88
N SER A 169 -3.77 14.45 24.31
CA SER A 169 -4.25 13.83 23.08
C SER A 169 -5.11 12.60 23.37
N SER A 170 -6.08 12.34 22.51
CA SER A 170 -7.08 11.27 22.61
C SER A 170 -6.53 9.84 22.35
N VAL A 171 -5.25 9.67 22.17
CA VAL A 171 -4.61 8.34 22.07
C VAL A 171 -4.28 7.86 23.47
N SER A 172 -4.63 6.60 23.82
CA SER A 172 -4.44 6.08 25.18
C SER A 172 -2.97 6.18 25.60
N ASP A 173 -2.73 6.58 26.84
CA ASP A 173 -1.37 6.73 27.38
C ASP A 173 -0.61 5.38 27.39
N ASP A 174 -1.33 4.27 27.43
CA ASP A 174 -0.81 2.90 27.36
C ASP A 174 -0.21 2.60 25.96
N PHE A 175 -0.90 3.03 24.89
CA PHE A 175 -0.41 2.91 23.51
C PHE A 175 0.86 3.76 23.29
N LYS A 176 0.87 5.00 23.79
CA LYS A 176 2.06 5.88 23.73
C LYS A 176 3.24 5.29 24.49
N GLN A 177 3.01 4.71 25.67
CA GLN A 177 4.07 4.10 26.47
C GLN A 177 4.65 2.84 25.82
N ARG A 178 3.84 2.03 25.10
CA ARG A 178 4.34 0.86 24.36
C ARG A 178 5.23 1.26 23.18
N ILE A 179 4.76 2.19 22.34
CA ILE A 179 5.56 2.68 21.19
C ILE A 179 6.92 3.19 21.68
N PHE A 180 6.93 3.97 22.77
CA PHE A 180 8.18 4.57 23.25
C PHE A 180 9.04 3.62 24.09
N LYS A 181 8.47 2.61 24.76
CA LYS A 181 9.27 1.58 25.45
C LYS A 181 10.04 0.69 24.49
N GLY A 182 9.41 0.26 23.39
CA GLY A 182 10.07 -0.56 22.37
C GLY A 182 11.22 0.16 21.63
N LEU A 183 11.17 1.50 21.52
CA LEU A 183 12.15 2.28 20.77
C LEU A 183 13.39 2.72 21.59
N PHE A 184 13.38 2.59 22.93
CA PHE A 184 14.42 3.16 23.80
C PHE A 184 14.85 2.25 24.96
N THR A 185 14.53 0.97 24.93
CA THR A 185 15.17 -0.02 25.82
C THR A 185 16.49 -0.47 25.16
N GLU A 186 17.61 0.02 25.71
CA GLU A 186 18.92 -0.58 25.53
C GLU A 186 18.97 -1.97 26.18
#